data_9b6e2cc4ad48fff7fa4bc417990bc52b
#
_entry.id   9b6e2cc4ad48fff7fa4bc417990bc52b
#
_cell.length_a   1.000
_cell.length_b   1.000
_cell.length_c   1.000
_cell.angle_alpha   90.00
_cell.angle_beta   90.00
_cell.angle_gamma   90.00
#
_symmetry.space_group_name_H-M   'P 1'
#
loop_
_entity.id
_entity.type
_entity.pdbx_description
1 polymer ?
#
loop_
_entity_poly.entity_id
_entity_poly.type
_entity_poly.pdbx_seq_one_letter_code
_entity_poly.pdbx_strand_id
1 'polypeptide(L)'
;MRVPKRLPSDRLRSTARRYNEAGIRATPRPSTRLRRQAGAAGVIVCSDAQRAVESARALDSTREPLIDPLFREAGLPVGTRVPLRLSFDTWVLIAGIAWFWGWSAGTEPLADARRRARSAAQRLMRLATRHRSVMLVGHGVFNALIAAELRRRGWEGPRWTPTASHWEFTVYARSSR
;
A
#
# COMPACT_ATOMS: atom_id res chain seq x y z
N MET A 1 14.01 -10.61 3.81
CA MET A 1 14.81 -10.93 2.59
C MET A 1 15.88 -9.86 2.42
N ARG A 2 17.16 -10.22 2.18
CA ARG A 2 18.18 -9.23 1.79
C ARG A 2 18.09 -9.02 0.28
N VAL A 3 17.79 -7.80 -0.15
CA VAL A 3 17.83 -7.42 -1.56
C VAL A 3 19.28 -7.04 -1.91
N PRO A 4 19.86 -7.53 -3.02
CA PRO A 4 21.19 -7.13 -3.46
C PRO A 4 21.30 -5.62 -3.62
N LYS A 5 22.47 -5.05 -3.28
CA LYS A 5 22.71 -3.60 -3.39
C LYS A 5 22.50 -3.05 -4.82
N ARG A 6 22.76 -3.88 -5.84
CA ARG A 6 22.53 -3.56 -7.25
C ARG A 6 21.95 -4.77 -7.98
N LEU A 7 20.90 -4.55 -8.75
CA LEU A 7 20.20 -5.56 -9.53
C LEU A 7 20.21 -5.22 -11.01
N PRO A 8 20.46 -6.18 -11.90
CA PRO A 8 20.20 -6.03 -13.31
C PRO A 8 18.67 -6.05 -13.55
N SER A 9 18.22 -5.40 -14.60
CA SER A 9 16.77 -5.22 -14.90
C SER A 9 16.01 -6.53 -15.11
N ASP A 10 16.66 -7.58 -15.63
CA ASP A 10 16.07 -8.90 -15.86
C ASP A 10 15.68 -9.62 -14.57
N ARG A 11 16.37 -9.34 -13.45
CA ARG A 11 16.06 -9.89 -12.12
C ARG A 11 15.03 -9.07 -11.33
N LEU A 12 14.64 -7.91 -11.83
CA LEU A 12 13.74 -7.02 -11.11
C LEU A 12 12.37 -7.66 -10.86
N ARG A 13 11.78 -8.31 -11.88
CA ARG A 13 10.47 -8.98 -11.79
C ARG A 13 10.49 -10.11 -10.74
N SER A 14 11.49 -10.99 -10.78
CA SER A 14 11.61 -12.09 -9.82
C SER A 14 11.87 -11.59 -8.40
N THR A 15 12.65 -10.51 -8.26
CA THR A 15 12.92 -9.88 -6.95
C THR A 15 11.66 -9.20 -6.40
N ALA A 16 10.92 -8.47 -7.23
CA ALA A 16 9.65 -7.84 -6.83
C ALA A 16 8.61 -8.91 -6.43
N ARG A 17 8.50 -10.02 -7.18
CA ARG A 17 7.64 -11.13 -6.82
C ARG A 17 8.01 -11.72 -5.46
N ARG A 18 9.28 -12.06 -5.25
CA ARG A 18 9.77 -12.57 -3.95
C ARG A 18 9.57 -11.56 -2.81
N TYR A 19 9.69 -10.27 -3.08
CA TYR A 19 9.38 -9.23 -2.10
C TYR A 19 7.88 -9.21 -1.76
N ASN A 20 7.01 -9.39 -2.74
CA ASN A 20 5.56 -9.45 -2.54
C ASN A 20 5.12 -10.71 -1.77
N GLU A 21 5.80 -11.83 -1.96
CA GLU A 21 5.56 -13.10 -1.28
C GLU A 21 6.22 -13.17 0.12
N ALA A 22 7.13 -12.24 0.42
CA ALA A 22 7.77 -12.20 1.74
C ALA A 22 6.81 -11.67 2.81
N GLY A 23 6.73 -12.37 3.95
CA GLY A 23 6.06 -11.89 5.14
C GLY A 23 6.81 -10.71 5.80
N ILE A 24 6.27 -10.20 6.90
CA ILE A 24 6.90 -9.14 7.66
C ILE A 24 8.16 -9.66 8.39
N ARG A 25 9.15 -8.77 8.53
CA ARG A 25 10.28 -9.04 9.42
C ARG A 25 9.85 -8.81 10.87
N ALA A 26 10.41 -9.58 11.78
CA ALA A 26 10.18 -9.43 13.22
C ALA A 26 10.55 -8.03 13.75
N THR A 27 11.34 -7.26 13.00
CA THR A 27 11.80 -5.91 13.33
C THR A 27 11.77 -5.01 12.07
N PRO A 28 11.45 -3.71 12.19
CA PRO A 28 10.99 -3.03 13.40
C PRO A 28 9.56 -3.48 13.80
N ARG A 29 9.24 -3.35 15.08
CA ARG A 29 7.88 -3.59 15.58
C ARG A 29 7.03 -2.32 15.42
N PRO A 30 5.70 -2.44 15.31
CA PRO A 30 4.81 -1.29 15.31
C PRO A 30 4.93 -0.52 16.62
N SER A 31 4.90 0.82 16.54
CA SER A 31 4.96 1.69 17.71
C SER A 31 3.73 1.49 18.61
N THR A 32 3.86 1.81 19.91
CA THR A 32 2.74 1.79 20.85
C THR A 32 1.60 2.71 20.39
N ARG A 33 1.94 3.87 19.81
CA ARG A 33 0.97 4.81 19.25
C ARG A 33 0.16 4.15 18.11
N LEU A 34 0.83 3.46 17.18
CA LEU A 34 0.17 2.81 16.06
C LEU A 34 -0.73 1.65 16.53
N ARG A 35 -0.28 0.84 17.50
CA ARG A 35 -1.11 -0.22 18.10
C ARG A 35 -2.34 0.34 18.83
N ARG A 36 -2.19 1.47 19.53
CA ARG A 36 -3.33 2.15 20.15
C ARG A 36 -4.35 2.61 19.10
N GLN A 37 -3.90 3.18 17.99
CA GLN A 37 -4.78 3.55 16.88
C GLN A 37 -5.47 2.33 16.26
N ALA A 38 -4.77 1.21 16.11
CA ALA A 38 -5.35 -0.03 15.62
C ALA A 38 -6.44 -0.54 16.58
N GLY A 39 -6.16 -0.58 17.89
CA GLY A 39 -7.14 -0.99 18.90
C GLY A 39 -8.37 -0.08 18.97
N ALA A 40 -8.21 1.22 18.68
CA ALA A 40 -9.32 2.19 18.64
C ALA A 40 -10.11 2.16 17.32
N ALA A 41 -9.59 1.52 16.27
CA ALA A 41 -10.30 1.41 15.00
C ALA A 41 -11.52 0.49 15.12
N GLY A 42 -12.65 0.90 14.57
CA GLY A 42 -13.87 0.08 14.56
C GLY A 42 -13.71 -1.20 13.75
N VAL A 43 -12.89 -1.16 12.68
CA VAL A 43 -12.51 -2.33 11.88
C VAL A 43 -11.12 -2.14 11.30
N ILE A 44 -10.35 -3.23 11.22
CA ILE A 44 -9.09 -3.28 10.46
C ILE A 44 -9.36 -4.01 9.16
N VAL A 45 -8.96 -3.43 8.04
CA VAL A 45 -9.02 -4.04 6.72
C VAL A 45 -7.61 -4.10 6.12
N CYS A 46 -7.30 -5.17 5.41
CA CYS A 46 -6.00 -5.32 4.74
C CYS A 46 -6.16 -5.95 3.36
N SER A 47 -5.11 -5.83 2.54
CA SER A 47 -5.01 -6.64 1.33
C SER A 47 -4.75 -8.11 1.68
N ASP A 48 -4.95 -9.00 0.72
CA ASP A 48 -4.66 -10.43 0.85
C ASP A 48 -3.16 -10.79 0.70
N ALA A 49 -2.28 -9.81 0.53
CA ALA A 49 -0.85 -10.05 0.56
C ALA A 49 -0.41 -10.50 1.97
N GLN A 50 0.38 -11.59 2.05
CA GLN A 50 0.81 -12.17 3.32
C GLN A 50 1.37 -11.11 4.28
N ARG A 51 2.25 -10.21 3.81
CA ARG A 51 2.81 -9.13 4.63
C ARG A 51 1.76 -8.18 5.19
N ALA A 52 0.66 -7.92 4.46
CA ALA A 52 -0.39 -7.04 4.94
C ALA A 52 -1.24 -7.73 6.01
N VAL A 53 -1.56 -9.00 5.83
CA VAL A 53 -2.29 -9.82 6.82
C VAL A 53 -1.47 -9.96 8.10
N GLU A 54 -0.19 -10.33 7.99
CA GLU A 54 0.72 -10.42 9.14
C GLU A 54 0.89 -9.08 9.86
N SER A 55 0.98 -7.96 9.09
CA SER A 55 1.05 -6.63 9.69
C SER A 55 -0.24 -6.25 10.42
N ALA A 56 -1.40 -6.56 9.86
CA ALA A 56 -2.68 -6.29 10.51
C ALA A 56 -2.80 -7.07 11.84
N ARG A 57 -2.43 -8.35 11.84
CA ARG A 57 -2.40 -9.18 13.06
C ARG A 57 -1.37 -8.73 14.08
N ALA A 58 -0.22 -8.18 13.64
CA ALA A 58 0.79 -7.61 14.54
C ALA A 58 0.35 -6.30 15.20
N LEU A 59 -0.58 -5.58 14.57
CA LEU A 59 -1.18 -4.35 15.12
C LEU A 59 -2.22 -4.65 16.18
N ASP A 60 -3.08 -5.62 15.93
CA ASP A 60 -4.10 -6.09 16.86
C ASP A 60 -4.32 -7.60 16.68
N SER A 61 -3.82 -8.36 17.64
CA SER A 61 -3.91 -9.83 17.65
C SER A 61 -5.24 -10.35 18.20
N THR A 62 -6.11 -9.47 18.70
CA THR A 62 -7.39 -9.85 19.33
C THR A 62 -8.53 -9.93 18.33
N ARG A 63 -8.35 -9.35 17.13
CA ARG A 63 -9.36 -9.31 16.07
C ARG A 63 -8.77 -9.76 14.73
N GLU A 64 -9.53 -10.57 13.99
CA GLU A 64 -9.16 -10.91 12.62
C GLU A 64 -9.44 -9.70 11.69
N PRO A 65 -8.47 -9.31 10.85
CA PRO A 65 -8.69 -8.25 9.88
C PRO A 65 -9.63 -8.71 8.76
N LEU A 66 -10.41 -7.79 8.23
CA LEU A 66 -11.17 -8.00 7.00
C LEU A 66 -10.17 -8.03 5.82
N ILE A 67 -10.01 -9.18 5.21
CA ILE A 67 -9.11 -9.37 4.07
C ILE A 67 -9.88 -9.07 2.78
N ASP A 68 -9.40 -8.12 1.97
CA ASP A 68 -10.06 -7.73 0.73
C ASP A 68 -9.01 -7.48 -0.38
N PRO A 69 -9.00 -8.31 -1.47
CA PRO A 69 -8.07 -8.18 -2.58
C PRO A 69 -8.13 -6.82 -3.30
N LEU A 70 -9.22 -6.07 -3.11
CA LEU A 70 -9.36 -4.72 -3.65
C LEU A 70 -8.21 -3.79 -3.22
N PHE A 71 -7.58 -4.05 -2.06
CA PHE A 71 -6.49 -3.25 -1.48
C PHE A 71 -5.08 -3.73 -1.86
N ARG A 72 -4.94 -4.63 -2.83
CA ARG A 72 -3.61 -5.04 -3.34
C ARG A 72 -2.80 -3.87 -3.85
N GLU A 73 -1.48 -4.00 -3.78
CA GLU A 73 -0.56 -2.99 -4.34
C GLU A 73 -0.83 -2.76 -5.84
N ALA A 74 -0.58 -1.54 -6.29
CA ALA A 74 -0.58 -1.24 -7.71
C ALA A 74 0.58 -1.99 -8.40
N GLY A 75 0.27 -2.60 -9.53
CA GLY A 75 1.27 -3.31 -10.32
C GLY A 75 2.23 -2.32 -10.98
N LEU A 76 3.41 -2.11 -10.38
CA LEU A 76 4.44 -1.31 -11.03
C LEU A 76 5.06 -2.07 -12.21
N PRO A 77 5.33 -1.39 -13.35
CA PRO A 77 5.94 -2.02 -14.50
C PRO A 77 7.37 -2.44 -14.18
N VAL A 78 7.61 -3.74 -14.13
CA VAL A 78 8.94 -4.31 -13.93
C VAL A 78 9.27 -5.17 -15.16
N GLY A 79 10.27 -4.80 -15.95
CA GLY A 79 10.68 -5.64 -17.06
C GLY A 79 11.10 -4.93 -18.35
N THR A 80 12.04 -4.01 -18.28
CA THR A 80 12.86 -3.62 -19.44
C THR A 80 14.21 -4.32 -19.35
N ARG A 81 14.68 -4.87 -20.45
CA ARG A 81 16.08 -5.28 -20.58
C ARG A 81 16.93 -4.04 -20.83
N VAL A 82 17.26 -3.34 -19.76
CA VAL A 82 18.20 -2.21 -19.83
C VAL A 82 19.54 -2.71 -19.26
N PRO A 83 20.68 -2.49 -19.92
CA PRO A 83 21.98 -2.98 -19.46
C PRO A 83 22.52 -2.13 -18.28
N LEU A 84 21.67 -1.80 -17.31
CA LEU A 84 22.00 -1.03 -16.13
C LEU A 84 21.82 -1.86 -14.87
N ARG A 85 22.72 -1.67 -13.91
CA ARG A 85 22.66 -2.30 -12.58
C ARG A 85 22.41 -1.20 -11.55
N LEU A 86 21.15 -1.07 -11.11
CA LEU A 86 20.72 -0.07 -10.14
C LEU A 86 20.26 -0.71 -8.84
N SER A 87 20.08 0.10 -7.80
CA SER A 87 19.45 -0.38 -6.58
C SER A 87 17.99 -0.74 -6.83
N PHE A 88 17.43 -1.61 -5.99
CA PHE A 88 16.00 -1.97 -6.10
C PHE A 88 15.10 -0.74 -5.97
N ASP A 89 15.41 0.15 -5.03
CA ASP A 89 14.64 1.38 -4.80
C ASP A 89 14.71 2.33 -6.01
N THR A 90 15.88 2.44 -6.64
CA THR A 90 16.03 3.25 -7.87
C THR A 90 15.22 2.66 -9.02
N TRP A 91 15.20 1.34 -9.16
CA TRP A 91 14.35 0.66 -10.14
C TRP A 91 12.87 0.91 -9.89
N VAL A 92 12.43 0.81 -8.63
CA VAL A 92 11.03 1.08 -8.23
C VAL A 92 10.65 2.54 -8.54
N LEU A 93 11.57 3.49 -8.27
CA LEU A 93 11.35 4.90 -8.59
C LEU A 93 11.20 5.12 -10.11
N ILE A 94 12.13 4.60 -10.92
CA ILE A 94 12.07 4.72 -12.39
C ILE A 94 10.80 4.07 -12.93
N ALA A 95 10.48 2.86 -12.47
CA ALA A 95 9.26 2.17 -12.86
C ALA A 95 8.01 2.96 -12.47
N GLY A 96 7.99 3.55 -11.29
CA GLY A 96 6.91 4.42 -10.83
C GLY A 96 6.73 5.65 -11.72
N ILE A 97 7.83 6.35 -12.04
CA ILE A 97 7.80 7.50 -12.96
C ILE A 97 7.26 7.07 -14.32
N ALA A 98 7.82 6.02 -14.92
CA ALA A 98 7.38 5.51 -16.22
C ALA A 98 5.88 5.12 -16.20
N TRP A 99 5.42 4.54 -15.10
CA TRP A 99 4.01 4.18 -14.92
C TRP A 99 3.09 5.40 -14.86
N PHE A 100 3.51 6.47 -14.19
CA PHE A 100 2.78 7.75 -14.19
C PHE A 100 2.69 8.37 -15.59
N TRP A 101 3.68 8.10 -16.46
CA TRP A 101 3.68 8.52 -17.88
C TRP A 101 2.95 7.53 -18.79
N GLY A 102 2.24 6.53 -18.23
CA GLY A 102 1.39 5.60 -18.97
C GLY A 102 2.06 4.30 -19.41
N TRP A 103 3.33 4.08 -19.07
CA TRP A 103 4.01 2.84 -19.42
C TRP A 103 3.69 1.74 -18.39
N SER A 104 2.94 0.70 -18.79
CA SER A 104 2.49 -0.36 -17.87
C SER A 104 3.24 -1.68 -18.02
N ALA A 105 3.95 -1.92 -19.14
CA ALA A 105 4.71 -3.14 -19.40
C ALA A 105 3.96 -4.44 -19.07
N GLY A 106 2.67 -4.51 -19.38
CA GLY A 106 1.83 -5.68 -19.11
C GLY A 106 1.38 -5.85 -17.65
N THR A 107 1.59 -4.84 -16.79
CA THR A 107 1.01 -4.75 -15.46
C THR A 107 -0.25 -3.88 -15.47
N GLU A 108 -0.86 -3.66 -14.30
CA GLU A 108 -2.05 -2.81 -14.17
C GLU A 108 -1.77 -1.39 -14.66
N PRO A 109 -2.47 -0.87 -15.69
CA PRO A 109 -2.32 0.52 -16.12
C PRO A 109 -2.72 1.51 -15.03
N LEU A 110 -2.12 2.71 -15.00
CA LEU A 110 -2.44 3.74 -14.02
C LEU A 110 -3.94 4.11 -14.02
N ALA A 111 -4.59 4.13 -15.19
CA ALA A 111 -6.02 4.41 -15.30
C ALA A 111 -6.86 3.37 -14.56
N ASP A 112 -6.47 2.09 -14.62
CA ASP A 112 -7.15 0.98 -13.96
C ASP A 112 -6.90 1.00 -12.45
N ALA A 113 -5.65 1.23 -12.04
CA ALA A 113 -5.31 1.44 -10.65
C ALA A 113 -6.09 2.62 -10.02
N ARG A 114 -6.27 3.72 -10.76
CA ARG A 114 -7.11 4.84 -10.33
C ARG A 114 -8.60 4.46 -10.24
N ARG A 115 -9.12 3.67 -11.18
CA ARG A 115 -10.50 3.15 -11.09
C ARG A 115 -10.66 2.27 -9.85
N ARG A 116 -9.72 1.36 -9.62
CA ARG A 116 -9.71 0.49 -8.44
C ARG A 116 -9.57 1.29 -7.15
N ALA A 117 -8.74 2.34 -7.11
CA ALA A 117 -8.61 3.22 -5.96
C ALA A 117 -9.91 3.98 -5.64
N ARG A 118 -10.71 4.37 -6.66
CA ARG A 118 -12.04 4.94 -6.46
C ARG A 118 -12.98 3.95 -5.76
N SER A 119 -13.00 2.70 -6.20
CA SER A 119 -13.79 1.63 -5.57
C SER A 119 -13.32 1.33 -4.14
N ALA A 120 -11.99 1.31 -3.93
CA ALA A 120 -11.39 1.11 -2.62
C ALA A 120 -11.73 2.24 -1.64
N ALA A 121 -11.65 3.51 -2.08
CA ALA A 121 -12.06 4.65 -1.27
C ALA A 121 -13.54 4.58 -0.90
N GLN A 122 -14.43 4.23 -1.83
CA GLN A 122 -15.85 4.01 -1.55
C GLN A 122 -16.07 2.89 -0.53
N ARG A 123 -15.31 1.79 -0.64
CA ARG A 123 -15.37 0.69 0.32
C ARG A 123 -14.95 1.14 1.72
N LEU A 124 -13.85 1.87 1.84
CA LEU A 124 -13.40 2.44 3.12
C LEU A 124 -14.41 3.40 3.72
N MET A 125 -15.00 4.27 2.91
CA MET A 125 -16.04 5.20 3.37
C MET A 125 -17.24 4.46 3.93
N ARG A 126 -17.75 3.43 3.24
CA ARG A 126 -18.85 2.57 3.77
C ARG A 126 -18.49 1.88 5.07
N LEU A 127 -17.26 1.36 5.17
CA LEU A 127 -16.77 0.74 6.40
C LEU A 127 -16.66 1.76 7.54
N ALA A 128 -16.15 2.97 7.26
CA ALA A 128 -16.07 4.05 8.25
C ALA A 128 -17.46 4.47 8.75
N THR A 129 -18.46 4.56 7.86
CA THR A 129 -19.85 4.84 8.25
C THR A 129 -20.43 3.73 9.14
N ARG A 130 -20.18 2.46 8.79
CA ARG A 130 -20.73 1.31 9.53
C ARG A 130 -20.03 1.10 10.87
N HIS A 131 -18.72 1.29 10.94
CA HIS A 131 -17.88 0.97 12.09
C HIS A 131 -17.29 2.19 12.79
N ARG A 132 -17.75 3.42 12.44
CA ARG A 132 -17.25 4.73 12.91
C ARG A 132 -15.84 5.07 12.45
N SER A 133 -14.95 4.08 12.34
CA SER A 133 -13.59 4.26 11.82
C SER A 133 -13.10 2.97 11.19
N VAL A 134 -12.14 3.10 10.27
CA VAL A 134 -11.50 1.98 9.58
C VAL A 134 -10.00 2.22 9.50
N MET A 135 -9.22 1.21 9.84
CA MET A 135 -7.78 1.20 9.60
C MET A 135 -7.47 0.34 8.39
N LEU A 136 -6.86 0.92 7.37
CA LEU A 136 -6.36 0.19 6.21
C LEU A 136 -4.88 -0.17 6.41
N VAL A 137 -4.58 -1.46 6.36
CA VAL A 137 -3.21 -1.99 6.27
C VAL A 137 -2.95 -2.41 4.84
N GLY A 138 -2.36 -1.53 4.07
CA GLY A 138 -2.19 -1.68 2.63
C GLY A 138 -0.75 -1.42 2.19
N HIS A 139 -0.61 -0.80 1.03
CA HIS A 139 0.66 -0.67 0.31
C HIS A 139 0.89 0.78 -0.13
N GLY A 140 2.16 1.19 -0.22
CA GLY A 140 2.53 2.60 -0.35
C GLY A 140 1.90 3.30 -1.55
N VAL A 141 2.08 2.78 -2.76
CA VAL A 141 1.60 3.46 -3.98
C VAL A 141 0.06 3.42 -4.05
N PHE A 142 -0.55 2.28 -3.74
CA PHE A 142 -2.00 2.16 -3.81
C PHE A 142 -2.69 2.98 -2.70
N ASN A 143 -2.13 3.02 -1.50
CA ASN A 143 -2.62 3.88 -0.43
C ASN A 143 -2.58 5.37 -0.82
N ALA A 144 -1.54 5.82 -1.55
CA ALA A 144 -1.46 7.19 -2.04
C ALA A 144 -2.58 7.51 -3.06
N LEU A 145 -2.92 6.57 -3.94
CA LEU A 145 -4.05 6.72 -4.87
C LEU A 145 -5.40 6.79 -4.13
N ILE A 146 -5.60 5.94 -3.13
CA ILE A 146 -6.79 5.95 -2.27
C ILE A 146 -6.89 7.29 -1.52
N ALA A 147 -5.79 7.76 -0.94
CA ALA A 147 -5.72 9.03 -0.23
C ALA A 147 -6.08 10.22 -1.12
N ALA A 148 -5.58 10.24 -2.35
CA ALA A 148 -5.95 11.26 -3.34
C ALA A 148 -7.46 11.24 -3.64
N GLU A 149 -8.06 10.05 -3.74
CA GLU A 149 -9.49 9.90 -4.00
C GLU A 149 -10.35 10.29 -2.79
N LEU A 150 -9.92 9.95 -1.57
CA LEU A 150 -10.59 10.39 -0.34
C LEU A 150 -10.63 11.93 -0.24
N ARG A 151 -9.49 12.60 -0.49
CA ARG A 151 -9.42 14.06 -0.49
C ARG A 151 -10.31 14.68 -1.58
N ARG A 152 -10.34 14.08 -2.77
CA ARG A 152 -11.23 14.51 -3.86
C ARG A 152 -12.72 14.44 -3.47
N ARG A 153 -13.06 13.59 -2.49
CA ARG A 153 -14.40 13.42 -1.94
C ARG A 153 -14.65 14.22 -0.65
N GLY A 154 -13.77 15.19 -0.35
CA GLY A 154 -13.94 16.10 0.79
C GLY A 154 -13.46 15.52 2.13
N TRP A 155 -12.67 14.43 2.12
CA TRP A 155 -11.99 13.99 3.34
C TRP A 155 -10.74 14.81 3.57
N GLU A 156 -10.53 15.26 4.78
CA GLU A 156 -9.39 16.05 5.22
C GLU A 156 -8.27 15.13 5.69
N GLY A 157 -7.04 15.42 5.30
CA GLY A 157 -5.85 14.66 5.67
C GLY A 157 -4.62 15.09 4.88
N PRO A 158 -3.46 14.51 5.14
CA PRO A 158 -2.21 14.90 4.51
C PRO A 158 -2.27 14.81 2.99
N ARG A 159 -1.66 15.80 2.31
CA ARG A 159 -1.52 15.77 0.83
C ARG A 159 -0.55 14.70 0.37
N TRP A 160 0.41 14.39 1.19
CA TRP A 160 1.45 13.41 0.94
C TRP A 160 1.32 12.25 1.92
N THR A 161 1.29 11.03 1.39
CA THR A 161 1.36 9.80 2.18
C THR A 161 2.73 9.18 2.05
N PRO A 162 3.39 8.79 3.15
CA PRO A 162 4.65 8.05 3.08
C PRO A 162 4.45 6.76 2.29
N THR A 163 5.25 6.56 1.26
CA THR A 163 5.17 5.36 0.41
C THR A 163 6.30 4.37 0.68
N ALA A 164 7.35 4.81 1.35
CA ALA A 164 8.59 4.05 1.57
C ALA A 164 8.83 3.60 3.01
N SER A 165 8.19 4.23 3.99
CA SER A 165 8.41 3.92 5.41
C SER A 165 7.44 2.86 5.92
N HIS A 166 7.96 1.93 6.73
CA HIS A 166 7.16 0.90 7.38
C HIS A 166 6.59 1.43 8.69
N TRP A 167 5.39 1.00 9.06
CA TRP A 167 4.71 1.35 10.30
C TRP A 167 4.38 2.85 10.46
N GLU A 168 4.35 3.59 9.37
CA GLU A 168 3.79 4.93 9.34
C GLU A 168 2.31 4.89 8.98
N PHE A 169 1.55 5.84 9.52
CA PHE A 169 0.14 5.96 9.24
C PHE A 169 -0.27 7.41 9.01
N THR A 170 -1.32 7.58 8.24
CA THR A 170 -1.97 8.86 8.00
C THR A 170 -3.45 8.75 8.34
N VAL A 171 -4.03 9.82 8.81
CA VAL A 171 -5.45 9.88 9.18
C VAL A 171 -6.18 10.77 8.19
N TYR A 172 -7.31 10.28 7.71
CA TYR A 172 -8.26 11.04 6.91
C TYR A 172 -9.59 11.08 7.65
N ALA A 173 -10.13 12.27 7.83
CA ALA A 173 -11.40 12.47 8.51
C ALA A 173 -12.35 13.29 7.63
N ARG A 174 -13.63 13.15 7.85
CA ARG A 174 -14.65 14.02 7.28
C ARG A 174 -15.20 14.88 8.39
N SER A 175 -15.14 16.21 8.24
CA SER A 175 -15.80 17.11 9.17
C SER A 175 -17.29 16.80 9.18
N SER A 176 -17.87 16.52 10.34
CA SER A 176 -19.31 16.54 10.55
C SER A 176 -19.73 18.00 10.41
N ARG A 177 -20.43 18.33 9.33
CA ARG A 177 -21.19 19.57 9.24
C ARG A 177 -22.44 19.44 10.09
#